data_ae685a765b33691fb8693faa6816b658
#
_entry.id   ae685a765b33691fb8693faa6816b658
#
_cell.length_a   1.000
_cell.length_b   1.000
_cell.length_c   1.000
_cell.angle_alpha   90.00
_cell.angle_beta   90.00
_cell.angle_gamma   90.00
#
_symmetry.space_group_name_H-M   'P 1'
#
loop_
_entity.id
_entity.type
_entity.pdbx_description
1 polymer ?
#
loop_
_entity_poly.entity_id
_entity_poly.type
_entity_poly.pdbx_seq_one_letter_code
_entity_poly.pdbx_strand_id
1 'polypeptide(L)' 'MTVKEVKEKYKFHHIFVNGNELYHKDNSLDSKKVKNIEEKEHFFGSKAVHVTI' A
#
# COMPACT_ATOMS: atom_id res chain seq x y z
N MET A 1 3.51 -12.10 -1.89
CA MET A 1 4.00 -10.73 -1.78
C MET A 1 3.71 -10.20 -0.38
N THR A 2 4.62 -9.47 0.20
CA THR A 2 4.45 -8.86 1.53
C THR A 2 4.16 -7.37 1.40
N VAL A 3 3.70 -6.76 2.49
CA VAL A 3 3.46 -5.31 2.53
C VAL A 3 4.74 -4.54 2.24
N LYS A 4 5.89 -5.02 2.72
CA LYS A 4 7.19 -4.40 2.43
C LYS A 4 7.44 -4.34 0.93
N GLU A 5 7.17 -5.42 0.22
CA GLU A 5 7.35 -5.47 -1.23
C GLU A 5 6.43 -4.49 -1.95
N VAL A 6 5.20 -4.34 -1.48
CA VAL A 6 4.27 -3.35 -2.03
C VAL A 6 4.82 -1.94 -1.85
N LYS A 7 5.32 -1.62 -0.67
CA LYS A 7 5.89 -0.29 -0.41
C LYS A 7 7.10 -0.02 -1.31
N GLU A 8 7.91 -1.02 -1.57
CA GLU A 8 9.08 -0.87 -2.45
C GLU A 8 8.68 -0.69 -3.91
N LYS A 9 7.66 -1.43 -4.35
CA LYS A 9 7.18 -1.35 -5.73
C LYS A 9 6.43 -0.04 -6.01
N TYR A 10 5.68 0.45 -5.04
CA TYR A 10 4.85 1.64 -5.19
C TYR A 10 5.36 2.79 -4.32
N LYS A 11 6.62 3.18 -4.51
CA LYS A 11 7.30 4.18 -3.68
C LYS A 11 6.61 5.53 -3.64
N PHE A 12 5.95 5.91 -4.71
CA PHE A 12 5.34 7.24 -4.84
C PHE A 12 3.82 7.20 -4.75
N HIS A 13 3.26 6.05 -4.38
CA HIS A 13 1.81 5.89 -4.23
C HIS A 13 1.44 6.01 -2.75
N HIS A 14 0.22 6.46 -2.51
CA HIS A 14 -0.38 6.32 -1.19
C HIS A 14 -0.74 4.86 -0.98
N ILE A 15 -0.42 4.32 0.16
CA ILE A 15 -0.70 2.90 0.48
C ILE A 15 -1.81 2.85 1.52
N PHE A 16 -2.85 2.07 1.23
CA PHE A 16 -3.93 1.81 2.17
C PHE A 16 -3.99 0.31 2.42
N VAL A 17 -3.97 -0.08 3.66
CA VAL A 17 -4.04 -1.50 4.06
C VAL A 17 -5.35 -1.71 4.79
N ASN A 18 -6.21 -2.58 4.25
CA ASN A 18 -7.54 -2.85 4.79
C ASN A 18 -8.33 -1.56 5.05
N GLY A 19 -8.19 -0.58 4.16
CA GLY A 19 -8.90 0.68 4.24
C GLY A 19 -8.24 1.76 5.08
N ASN A 20 -7.12 1.46 5.75
CA ASN A 20 -6.40 2.42 6.57
C ASN A 20 -5.09 2.81 5.91
N GLU A 21 -4.81 4.10 5.87
CA GLU A 21 -3.58 4.59 5.28
C GLU A 21 -2.36 4.08 6.05
N LEU A 22 -1.36 3.58 5.31
CA LEU A 22 -0.10 3.13 5.87
C LEU A 22 1.01 4.02 5.33
N TYR A 23 1.76 4.65 6.22
CA TYR A 23 2.90 5.47 5.82
C TYR A 23 4.07 4.58 5.42
N HIS A 24 4.85 5.05 4.42
CA HIS A 24 5.99 4.27 3.91
C HIS A 24 7.03 3.96 4.98
N LYS A 25 7.18 4.82 5.97
CA LYS A 25 8.13 4.58 7.07
C LYS A 25 7.58 3.70 8.19
N ASP A 26 6.29 3.36 8.15
CA ASP A 26 5.69 2.48 9.15
C ASP A 26 6.00 1.04 8.77
N ASN A 27 6.79 0.36 9.58
CA ASN A 27 7.24 -1.01 9.32
C ASN A 27 6.42 -2.06 10.06
N SER A 28 5.35 -1.65 10.73
CA SER A 28 4.59 -2.57 11.59
C SER A 28 3.94 -3.72 10.84
N LEU A 29 3.63 -3.53 9.56
CA LEU A 29 2.96 -4.54 8.74
C LEU A 29 3.85 -5.14 7.66
N ASP A 30 5.15 -4.85 7.67
CA ASP A 30 6.05 -5.24 6.60
C ASP A 30 6.07 -6.73 6.29
N SER A 31 5.94 -7.57 7.31
CA SER A 31 5.98 -9.02 7.14
C SER A 31 4.63 -9.65 6.78
N LYS A 32 3.57 -8.85 6.76
CA LYS A 32 2.24 -9.37 6.44
C LYS A 32 2.11 -9.74 4.97
N LYS A 33 1.49 -10.87 4.69
CA LYS A 33 1.27 -11.33 3.33
C LYS A 33 0.09 -10.62 2.71
N VAL A 34 0.23 -10.21 1.46
CA VAL A 34 -0.80 -9.51 0.72
C VAL A 34 -1.71 -10.51 0.02
N LYS A 35 -3.01 -10.36 0.23
CA LYS A 35 -4.02 -11.18 -0.45
C LYS A 35 -4.45 -10.57 -1.77
N ASN A 36 -4.56 -9.25 -1.82
CA ASN A 36 -5.04 -8.56 -3.00
C ASN A 36 -4.45 -7.15 -3.08
N ILE A 37 -4.25 -6.65 -4.29
CA ILE A 37 -3.78 -5.30 -4.55
C ILE A 37 -4.68 -4.68 -5.60
N GLU A 38 -5.09 -3.43 -5.37
CA GLU A 38 -5.89 -2.67 -6.32
C GLU A 38 -5.35 -1.26 -6.44
N GLU A 39 -4.99 -0.84 -7.65
CA GLU A 39 -4.51 0.52 -7.91
C GLU A 39 -5.69 1.41 -8.20
N LYS A 40 -5.75 2.57 -7.56
CA LYS A 40 -6.83 3.56 -7.76
C LYS A 40 -6.24 4.95 -7.80
N GLU A 41 -6.97 5.87 -8.45
CA GLU A 41 -6.63 7.28 -8.35
C GLU A 41 -7.02 7.79 -6.97
N HIS A 42 -6.17 8.66 -6.40
CA HIS A 42 -6.44 9.28 -5.12
C HIS A 42 -7.09 10.63 -5.35
N PHE A 43 -6.38 11.74 -5.37
CA PHE A 43 -6.95 13.00 -5.90
C PHE A 43 -5.87 13.83 -6.58
N PHE A 44 -6.31 14.71 -7.47
CA PHE A 44 -5.45 15.58 -8.27
C PHE A 44 -4.39 14.80 -9.04
N GLY A 45 -4.77 13.65 -9.57
CA GLY A 45 -3.85 12.81 -10.33
C GLY A 45 -2.90 11.96 -9.50
N SER A 46 -2.95 12.05 -8.18
CA SER A 46 -2.20 11.16 -7.31
C SER A 46 -2.75 9.74 -7.40
N LYS A 47 -1.90 8.75 -7.15
CA LYS A 47 -2.30 7.36 -7.21
C LYS A 47 -2.23 6.72 -5.83
N ALA A 48 -3.12 5.79 -5.59
CA ALA A 48 -3.16 5.03 -4.35
C ALA A 48 -3.20 3.54 -4.65
N VAL A 49 -2.65 2.76 -3.75
CA VAL A 49 -2.70 1.30 -3.84
C VAL A 49 -3.46 0.81 -2.61
N HIS A 50 -4.52 0.07 -2.85
CA HIS A 50 -5.33 -0.52 -1.79
C HIS A 50 -4.94 -1.98 -1.64
N VAL A 51 -4.41 -2.32 -0.48
CA VAL A 51 -3.88 -3.64 -0.18
C VAL A 51 -4.80 -4.33 0.82
N THR A 52 -5.09 -5.60 0.57
CA THR A 52 -5.84 -6.44 1.51
C THR A 52 -4.89 -7.49 2.09
N ILE A 53 -4.86 -7.59 3.38
CA ILE A 53 -4.04 -8.58 4.08
C ILE A 53 -4.89 -9.52 4.93
#